data_0c01c1ff367b45f738d7397d13592cc0
#
_entry.id   0c01c1ff367b45f738d7397d13592cc0
#
_cell.length_a   1.000
_cell.length_b   1.000
_cell.length_c   1.000
_cell.angle_alpha   90.00
_cell.angle_beta   90.00
_cell.angle_gamma   90.00
#
_symmetry.space_group_name_H-M   'P 1'
#
loop_
_entity.id
_entity.type
_entity.pdbx_description
1 polymer ?
#
loop_
_entity_poly.entity_id
_entity_poly.type
_entity_poly.pdbx_seq_one_letter_code
_entity_poly.pdbx_strand_id
1 'polypeptide(L)'
;AYCLTEPDSGSDANSGKTRAVLSEDGKFWKITGQKMWITNGGFADVFTVFAKIDDDKNLSAFIVEKSFGGISLNPEEHKMGIKGSSTRQVFFNDCKVPVENLLSERQNGFKIAVNILNLGRIKLAGAANGGSKMVCSTSVKYANERQQFGRPISKYGAIRYKLGEMATRTFACESAI
;
A
#
# COMPACT_ATOMS: atom_id res chain seq x y z
N ALA A 1 9.09 5.27 -1.14
CA ALA A 1 8.42 4.14 -0.48
C ALA A 1 7.71 4.60 0.80
N TYR A 2 6.63 3.90 1.17
CA TYR A 2 5.84 4.18 2.38
C TYR A 2 6.11 3.10 3.43
N CYS A 3 6.76 3.47 4.53
CA CYS A 3 7.32 2.55 5.52
C CYS A 3 6.56 2.64 6.86
N LEU A 4 5.36 2.04 6.94
CA LEU A 4 4.52 2.01 8.14
C LEU A 4 4.60 0.64 8.83
N THR A 5 4.23 -0.43 8.12
CA THR A 5 4.05 -1.78 8.65
C THR A 5 5.35 -2.36 9.21
N GLU A 6 5.26 -3.01 10.37
CA GLU A 6 6.34 -3.74 11.04
C GLU A 6 5.93 -5.19 11.28
N PRO A 7 6.85 -6.11 11.59
CA PRO A 7 6.52 -7.52 11.87
C PRO A 7 5.40 -7.70 12.90
N ASP A 8 5.40 -6.90 13.95
CA ASP A 8 4.43 -6.98 15.06
C ASP A 8 3.35 -5.88 15.00
N SER A 9 3.33 -5.06 13.96
CA SER A 9 2.48 -3.87 13.87
C SER A 9 1.90 -3.73 12.47
N GLY A 10 0.72 -4.30 12.26
CA GLY A 10 -0.05 -4.20 11.02
C GLY A 10 -1.31 -3.36 11.22
N SER A 11 -2.42 -3.98 11.62
CA SER A 11 -3.70 -3.29 11.86
C SER A 11 -3.59 -2.26 12.99
N ASP A 12 -2.86 -2.57 14.05
CA ASP A 12 -2.49 -1.61 15.10
C ASP A 12 -1.18 -0.91 14.72
N ALA A 13 -1.25 -0.04 13.70
CA ALA A 13 -0.07 0.62 13.17
C ALA A 13 0.65 1.50 14.20
N ASN A 14 -0.08 2.05 15.18
CA ASN A 14 0.51 2.91 16.21
C ASN A 14 1.31 2.14 17.28
N SER A 15 1.26 0.80 17.26
CA SER A 15 2.08 -0.06 18.14
C SER A 15 3.51 -0.28 17.62
N GLY A 16 3.90 0.34 16.49
CA GLY A 16 5.22 0.22 15.88
C GLY A 16 6.38 0.44 16.86
N LYS A 17 7.44 -0.35 16.68
CA LYS A 17 8.64 -0.38 17.55
C LYS A 17 9.82 0.41 16.99
N THR A 18 9.78 0.81 15.71
CA THR A 18 10.82 1.65 15.10
C THR A 18 10.96 2.95 15.89
N ARG A 19 12.20 3.31 16.24
CA ARG A 19 12.52 4.46 17.10
C ARG A 19 13.39 5.46 16.35
N ALA A 20 13.16 6.73 16.69
CA ALA A 20 14.00 7.85 16.32
C ALA A 20 14.50 8.53 17.59
N VAL A 21 15.80 8.69 17.71
CA VAL A 21 16.45 9.34 18.87
C VAL A 21 17.22 10.55 18.34
N LEU A 22 17.08 11.70 18.99
CA LEU A 22 17.81 12.90 18.62
C LEU A 22 19.30 12.72 18.95
N SER A 23 20.19 13.11 18.05
CA SER A 23 21.63 13.14 18.31
C SER A 23 21.99 14.17 19.38
N GLU A 24 23.11 14.00 20.07
CA GLU A 24 23.56 14.90 21.14
C GLU A 24 23.74 16.35 20.68
N ASP A 25 24.15 16.54 19.42
CA ASP A 25 24.32 17.86 18.81
C ASP A 25 23.01 18.45 18.24
N GLY A 26 21.88 17.73 18.34
CA GLY A 26 20.55 18.17 17.91
C GLY A 26 20.37 18.28 16.39
N LYS A 27 21.30 17.76 15.57
CA LYS A 27 21.26 17.94 14.12
C LYS A 27 20.59 16.80 13.36
N PHE A 28 20.52 15.62 13.95
CA PHE A 28 20.06 14.41 13.28
C PHE A 28 19.16 13.58 14.19
N TRP A 29 18.17 12.94 13.58
CA TRP A 29 17.47 11.80 14.13
C TRP A 29 18.23 10.52 13.77
N LYS A 30 18.51 9.67 14.74
CA LYS A 30 19.01 8.30 14.53
C LYS A 30 17.81 7.37 14.50
N ILE A 31 17.47 6.84 13.31
CA ILE A 31 16.33 5.93 13.15
C ILE A 31 16.84 4.49 13.14
N THR A 32 16.24 3.66 14.03
CA THR A 32 16.55 2.23 14.13
C THR A 32 15.25 1.43 14.21
N GLY A 33 15.14 0.39 13.38
CA GLY A 33 13.98 -0.49 13.34
C GLY A 33 13.85 -1.27 12.03
N GLN A 34 12.73 -1.96 11.89
CA GLN A 34 12.43 -2.81 10.74
C GLN A 34 11.05 -2.51 10.20
N LYS A 35 10.94 -2.44 8.88
CA LYS A 35 9.67 -2.31 8.17
C LYS A 35 9.46 -3.51 7.27
N MET A 36 8.21 -3.93 7.11
CA MET A 36 7.84 -5.15 6.41
C MET A 36 6.88 -4.86 5.26
N TRP A 37 7.02 -5.63 4.19
CA TRP A 37 6.18 -5.56 2.98
C TRP A 37 6.14 -4.18 2.32
N ILE A 38 7.30 -3.58 2.19
CA ILE A 38 7.40 -2.21 1.66
C ILE A 38 7.41 -2.24 0.13
N THR A 39 6.33 -1.75 -0.45
CA THR A 39 6.20 -1.55 -1.89
C THR A 39 7.24 -0.55 -2.38
N ASN A 40 7.87 -0.87 -3.51
CA ASN A 40 8.97 -0.11 -4.11
C ASN A 40 10.25 -0.08 -3.26
N GLY A 41 10.34 -0.86 -2.18
CA GLY A 41 11.50 -0.88 -1.29
C GLY A 41 12.81 -1.19 -2.01
N GLY A 42 12.78 -1.96 -3.11
CA GLY A 42 13.97 -2.36 -3.84
C GLY A 42 14.65 -1.24 -4.63
N PHE A 43 13.91 -0.20 -5.04
CA PHE A 43 14.42 0.85 -5.92
C PHE A 43 14.05 2.28 -5.50
N ALA A 44 13.37 2.45 -4.37
CA ALA A 44 13.03 3.77 -3.85
C ALA A 44 14.28 4.54 -3.43
N ASP A 45 14.36 5.82 -3.78
CA ASP A 45 15.37 6.74 -3.31
C ASP A 45 14.90 7.53 -2.09
N VAL A 46 13.58 7.67 -1.91
CA VAL A 46 12.95 8.37 -0.79
C VAL A 46 11.96 7.46 -0.08
N PHE A 47 12.06 7.44 1.24
CA PHE A 47 11.20 6.66 2.13
C PHE A 47 10.45 7.60 3.09
N THR A 48 9.13 7.48 3.14
CA THR A 48 8.35 8.07 4.23
C THR A 48 8.31 7.07 5.37
N VAL A 49 9.05 7.35 6.44
CA VAL A 49 9.25 6.42 7.55
C VAL A 49 8.47 6.89 8.78
N PHE A 50 7.70 5.97 9.36
CA PHE A 50 6.97 6.23 10.59
C PHE A 50 7.72 5.59 11.76
N ALA A 51 8.07 6.40 12.75
CA ALA A 51 8.79 5.97 13.94
C ALA A 51 8.32 6.75 15.17
N LYS A 52 8.52 6.18 16.34
CA LYS A 52 8.32 6.90 17.61
C LYS A 52 9.59 7.64 17.99
N ILE A 53 9.44 8.88 18.42
CA ILE A 53 10.56 9.64 18.97
C ILE A 53 10.66 9.29 20.47
N ASP A 54 11.80 8.80 20.88
CA ASP A 54 12.04 8.36 22.24
C ASP A 54 10.91 7.41 22.74
N ASP A 55 10.26 7.76 23.85
CA ASP A 55 9.15 7.02 24.45
C ASP A 55 7.76 7.55 24.06
N ASP A 56 7.66 8.28 22.95
CA ASP A 56 6.38 8.82 22.49
C ASP A 56 5.31 7.75 22.33
N LYS A 57 4.09 8.10 22.70
CA LYS A 57 2.92 7.22 22.53
C LYS A 57 2.56 7.04 21.06
N ASN A 58 2.66 8.12 20.27
CA ASN A 58 2.22 8.15 18.88
C ASN A 58 3.41 8.20 17.91
N LEU A 59 3.17 7.76 16.68
CA LEU A 59 4.15 7.83 15.60
C LEU A 59 4.38 9.27 15.14
N SER A 60 5.61 9.56 14.79
CA SER A 60 6.04 10.70 13.98
C SER A 60 6.39 10.21 12.57
N ALA A 61 6.43 11.10 11.59
CA ALA A 61 6.76 10.77 10.21
C ALA A 61 8.06 11.48 9.79
N PHE A 62 8.89 10.81 8.98
CA PHE A 62 10.18 11.32 8.53
C PHE A 62 10.33 11.12 7.03
N ILE A 63 10.95 12.08 6.36
CA ILE A 63 11.42 11.94 4.98
C ILE A 63 12.85 11.43 5.03
N VAL A 64 13.08 10.21 4.60
CA VAL A 64 14.38 9.55 4.67
C VAL A 64 14.87 9.28 3.25
N GLU A 65 16.04 9.83 2.90
CA GLU A 65 16.69 9.55 1.62
C GLU A 65 17.61 8.33 1.75
N LYS A 66 17.67 7.54 0.69
CA LYS A 66 18.57 6.38 0.64
C LYS A 66 20.04 6.76 0.83
N SER A 67 20.39 7.96 0.40
CA SER A 67 21.73 8.57 0.52
C SER A 67 22.19 8.80 1.97
N PHE A 68 21.28 8.87 2.93
CA PHE A 68 21.63 9.08 4.34
C PHE A 68 22.34 7.88 4.98
N GLY A 69 22.34 6.72 4.30
CA GLY A 69 22.96 5.50 4.78
C GLY A 69 22.18 4.81 5.90
N GLY A 70 22.71 3.68 6.40
CA GLY A 70 22.06 2.91 7.47
C GLY A 70 20.80 2.17 7.03
N ILE A 71 20.51 2.09 5.72
CA ILE A 71 19.37 1.37 5.16
C ILE A 71 19.86 0.07 4.53
N SER A 72 19.26 -1.05 4.92
CA SER A 72 19.49 -2.35 4.29
C SER A 72 18.17 -3.02 3.91
N LEU A 73 18.21 -3.88 2.91
CA LEU A 73 17.03 -4.50 2.30
C LEU A 73 17.19 -6.01 2.27
N ASN A 74 16.14 -6.75 2.61
CA ASN A 74 16.08 -8.18 2.34
C ASN A 74 15.80 -8.45 0.85
N PRO A 75 15.93 -9.71 0.39
CA PRO A 75 15.46 -10.12 -0.94
C PRO A 75 13.99 -9.77 -1.18
N GLU A 76 13.57 -9.84 -2.45
CA GLU A 76 12.16 -9.66 -2.83
C GLU A 76 11.27 -10.72 -2.17
N GLU A 77 10.10 -10.29 -1.69
CA GLU A 77 9.11 -11.20 -1.13
C GLU A 77 8.51 -12.14 -2.19
N HIS A 78 8.34 -13.40 -1.84
CA HIS A 78 7.68 -14.40 -2.68
C HIS A 78 6.16 -14.19 -2.64
N LYS A 79 5.64 -13.38 -3.55
CA LYS A 79 4.20 -13.06 -3.61
C LYS A 79 3.45 -14.02 -4.52
N MET A 80 2.17 -14.24 -4.21
CA MET A 80 1.27 -15.03 -5.04
C MET A 80 0.99 -14.36 -6.40
N GLY A 81 0.93 -13.02 -6.43
CA GLY A 81 0.72 -12.21 -7.63
C GLY A 81 1.40 -10.86 -7.53
N ILE A 82 1.18 -10.00 -8.51
CA ILE A 82 1.78 -8.65 -8.62
C ILE A 82 3.32 -8.71 -8.52
N LYS A 83 3.92 -9.73 -9.15
CA LYS A 83 5.36 -9.99 -9.05
C LYS A 83 6.23 -8.95 -9.75
N GLY A 84 5.65 -8.15 -10.64
CA GLY A 84 6.32 -7.02 -11.27
C GLY A 84 6.49 -5.79 -10.36
N SER A 85 5.88 -5.78 -9.17
CA SER A 85 6.06 -4.74 -8.15
C SER A 85 7.04 -5.22 -7.08
N SER A 86 8.09 -4.44 -6.80
CA SER A 86 9.02 -4.73 -5.71
C SER A 86 8.31 -4.67 -4.36
N THR A 87 8.58 -5.64 -3.50
CA THR A 87 8.11 -5.67 -2.12
C THR A 87 9.21 -6.28 -1.25
N ARG A 88 9.74 -5.51 -0.31
CA ARG A 88 10.87 -5.95 0.54
C ARG A 88 10.68 -5.57 2.00
N GLN A 89 11.43 -6.21 2.85
CA GLN A 89 11.69 -5.72 4.20
C GLN A 89 12.79 -4.66 4.14
N VAL A 90 12.61 -3.61 4.94
CA VAL A 90 13.54 -2.48 5.02
C VAL A 90 14.02 -2.36 6.47
N PHE A 91 15.33 -2.34 6.66
CA PHE A 91 15.96 -2.18 7.98
C PHE A 91 16.65 -0.82 8.05
N PHE A 92 16.45 -0.15 9.16
CA PHE A 92 17.11 1.09 9.51
C PHE A 92 18.07 0.80 10.68
N ASN A 93 19.35 1.04 10.48
CA ASN A 93 20.42 0.80 11.46
C ASN A 93 21.11 2.12 11.74
N ASP A 94 20.69 2.83 12.76
CA ASP A 94 21.18 4.17 13.14
C ASP A 94 21.21 5.13 11.93
N CYS A 95 20.17 5.06 11.07
CA CYS A 95 20.05 5.90 9.89
C CYS A 95 20.00 7.37 10.32
N LYS A 96 20.96 8.17 9.87
CA LYS A 96 21.10 9.58 10.27
C LYS A 96 20.24 10.47 9.37
N VAL A 97 19.13 10.93 9.89
CA VAL A 97 18.14 11.75 9.18
C VAL A 97 18.21 13.18 9.70
N PRO A 98 18.44 14.20 8.86
CA PRO A 98 18.47 15.60 9.28
C PRO A 98 17.24 15.98 10.09
N VAL A 99 17.39 16.86 11.09
CA VAL A 99 16.30 17.24 11.99
C VAL A 99 15.11 17.86 11.25
N GLU A 100 15.38 18.61 10.20
CA GLU A 100 14.40 19.25 9.32
C GLU A 100 13.58 18.27 8.48
N ASN A 101 13.99 17.02 8.39
CA ASN A 101 13.26 15.97 7.67
C ASN A 101 12.14 15.33 8.50
N LEU A 102 11.87 15.84 9.70
CA LEU A 102 10.63 15.54 10.43
C LEU A 102 9.44 16.10 9.63
N LEU A 103 8.57 15.22 9.15
CA LEU A 103 7.40 15.60 8.37
C LEU A 103 6.27 16.03 9.31
N SER A 104 5.94 17.33 9.28
CA SER A 104 4.95 17.91 10.19
C SER A 104 5.42 17.88 11.67
N GLU A 105 4.49 17.92 12.60
CA GLU A 105 4.77 17.97 14.03
C GLU A 105 5.06 16.58 14.61
N ARG A 106 5.81 16.55 15.70
CA ARG A 106 6.05 15.35 16.53
C ARG A 106 4.70 14.72 16.91
N GLN A 107 4.62 13.40 16.87
CA GLN A 107 3.42 12.60 17.17
C GLN A 107 2.23 12.75 16.18
N ASN A 108 2.41 13.45 15.06
CA ASN A 108 1.37 13.61 14.04
C ASN A 108 1.44 12.54 12.92
N GLY A 109 2.39 11.62 12.99
CA GLY A 109 2.64 10.63 11.94
C GLY A 109 1.46 9.69 11.69
N PHE A 110 0.75 9.25 12.73
CA PHE A 110 -0.41 8.39 12.57
C PHE A 110 -1.54 9.07 11.77
N LYS A 111 -1.80 10.34 12.03
CA LYS A 111 -2.79 11.12 11.28
C LYS A 111 -2.41 11.26 9.81
N ILE A 112 -1.13 11.51 9.52
CA ILE A 112 -0.59 11.54 8.15
C ILE A 112 -0.82 10.20 7.47
N ALA A 113 -0.46 9.10 8.13
CA ALA A 113 -0.60 7.75 7.60
C ALA A 113 -2.06 7.43 7.21
N VAL A 114 -3.02 7.72 8.08
CA VAL A 114 -4.43 7.42 7.85
C VAL A 114 -5.03 8.29 6.74
N ASN A 115 -4.65 9.56 6.65
CA ASN A 115 -5.14 10.46 5.61
C ASN A 115 -4.73 9.99 4.20
N ILE A 116 -3.49 9.53 4.03
CA ILE A 116 -3.02 8.98 2.75
C ILE A 116 -3.80 7.70 2.39
N LEU A 117 -4.08 6.84 3.37
CA LEU A 117 -4.85 5.62 3.14
C LEU A 117 -6.29 5.92 2.70
N ASN A 118 -6.91 6.99 3.17
CA ASN A 118 -8.26 7.38 2.72
C ASN A 118 -8.29 7.70 1.21
N LEU A 119 -7.33 8.48 0.72
CA LEU A 119 -7.17 8.73 -0.72
C LEU A 119 -6.87 7.46 -1.50
N GLY A 120 -6.04 6.57 -0.94
CA GLY A 120 -5.71 5.28 -1.52
C GLY A 120 -6.94 4.39 -1.72
N ARG A 121 -7.86 4.36 -0.75
CA ARG A 121 -9.12 3.58 -0.82
C ARG A 121 -10.01 4.03 -1.97
N ILE A 122 -10.19 5.34 -2.15
CA ILE A 122 -10.99 5.90 -3.26
C ILE A 122 -10.36 5.53 -4.62
N LYS A 123 -9.05 5.71 -4.75
CA LYS A 123 -8.33 5.34 -5.97
C LYS A 123 -8.43 3.86 -6.29
N LEU A 124 -8.32 3.00 -5.26
CA LEU A 124 -8.45 1.56 -5.43
C LEU A 124 -9.87 1.17 -5.85
N ALA A 125 -10.89 1.78 -5.28
CA ALA A 125 -12.28 1.57 -5.66
C ALA A 125 -12.50 1.91 -7.13
N GLY A 126 -12.02 3.08 -7.61
CA GLY A 126 -12.09 3.47 -9.01
C GLY A 126 -11.39 2.49 -9.95
N ALA A 127 -10.19 2.03 -9.59
CA ALA A 127 -9.44 1.05 -10.37
C ALA A 127 -10.17 -0.30 -10.45
N ALA A 128 -10.70 -0.80 -9.32
CA ALA A 128 -11.44 -2.05 -9.25
C ALA A 128 -12.74 -1.97 -10.08
N ASN A 129 -13.45 -0.84 -10.05
CA ASN A 129 -14.65 -0.64 -10.84
C ASN A 129 -14.35 -0.60 -12.34
N GLY A 130 -13.26 0.06 -12.76
CA GLY A 130 -12.79 0.04 -14.14
C GLY A 130 -12.49 -1.38 -14.62
N GLY A 131 -11.81 -2.19 -13.81
CA GLY A 131 -11.58 -3.61 -14.05
C GLY A 131 -12.89 -4.40 -14.18
N SER A 132 -13.86 -4.16 -13.32
CA SER A 132 -15.18 -4.81 -13.35
C SER A 132 -15.94 -4.50 -14.64
N LYS A 133 -15.91 -3.26 -15.11
CA LYS A 133 -16.52 -2.85 -16.41
C LYS A 133 -15.88 -3.60 -17.59
N MET A 134 -14.55 -3.68 -17.59
CA MET A 134 -13.82 -4.41 -18.64
C MET A 134 -14.16 -5.90 -18.63
N VAL A 135 -14.17 -6.54 -17.48
CA VAL A 135 -14.51 -7.97 -17.32
C VAL A 135 -15.95 -8.22 -17.73
N CYS A 136 -16.90 -7.37 -17.37
CA CYS A 136 -18.29 -7.47 -17.77
C CYS A 136 -18.42 -7.43 -19.31
N SER A 137 -17.83 -6.45 -19.96
CA SER A 137 -17.85 -6.30 -21.42
C SER A 137 -17.22 -7.50 -22.14
N THR A 138 -16.07 -7.96 -21.65
CA THR A 138 -15.37 -9.13 -22.21
C THR A 138 -16.21 -10.40 -22.06
N SER A 139 -16.84 -10.59 -20.89
CA SER A 139 -17.70 -11.74 -20.62
C SER A 139 -18.95 -11.76 -21.53
N VAL A 140 -19.58 -10.60 -21.75
CA VAL A 140 -20.72 -10.48 -22.66
C VAL A 140 -20.31 -10.82 -24.09
N LYS A 141 -19.18 -10.28 -24.55
CA LYS A 141 -18.65 -10.57 -25.89
C LYS A 141 -18.41 -12.08 -26.06
N TYR A 142 -17.65 -12.67 -25.16
CA TYR A 142 -17.34 -14.10 -25.16
C TYR A 142 -18.62 -14.97 -25.14
N ALA A 143 -19.59 -14.64 -24.29
CA ALA A 143 -20.83 -15.41 -24.19
C ALA A 143 -21.69 -15.35 -25.45
N ASN A 144 -21.59 -14.29 -26.26
CA ASN A 144 -22.28 -14.18 -27.57
C ASN A 144 -21.54 -14.92 -28.69
N GLU A 145 -20.22 -15.05 -28.60
CA GLU A 145 -19.40 -15.72 -29.60
C GLU A 145 -19.32 -17.24 -29.36
N ARG A 146 -19.19 -17.67 -28.13
CA ARG A 146 -19.05 -19.09 -27.75
C ARG A 146 -20.35 -19.84 -27.95
N GLN A 147 -20.30 -20.89 -28.78
CA GLN A 147 -21.46 -21.74 -29.08
C GLN A 147 -21.33 -23.10 -28.38
N GLN A 148 -22.43 -23.58 -27.79
CA GLN A 148 -22.61 -24.93 -27.29
C GLN A 148 -24.06 -25.35 -27.50
N PHE A 149 -24.28 -26.65 -27.81
CA PHE A 149 -25.61 -27.20 -28.10
C PHE A 149 -26.35 -26.41 -29.18
N GLY A 150 -25.63 -26.00 -30.23
CA GLY A 150 -26.17 -25.33 -31.41
C GLY A 150 -26.56 -23.86 -31.27
N ARG A 151 -26.17 -23.20 -30.15
CA ARG A 151 -26.46 -21.76 -29.94
C ARG A 151 -25.43 -21.06 -29.03
N PRO A 152 -25.34 -19.73 -29.09
CA PRO A 152 -24.48 -18.97 -28.18
C PRO A 152 -24.82 -19.24 -26.72
N ILE A 153 -23.79 -19.31 -25.87
CA ILE A 153 -24.01 -19.59 -24.44
C ILE A 153 -24.74 -18.46 -23.71
N SER A 154 -24.76 -17.25 -24.26
CA SER A 154 -25.55 -16.12 -23.75
C SER A 154 -27.08 -16.40 -23.80
N LYS A 155 -27.54 -17.40 -24.53
CA LYS A 155 -28.97 -17.78 -24.61
C LYS A 155 -29.41 -18.70 -23.45
N TYR A 156 -28.49 -19.19 -22.62
CA TYR A 156 -28.80 -20.04 -21.47
C TYR A 156 -29.10 -19.21 -20.21
N GLY A 157 -30.13 -19.61 -19.46
CA GLY A 157 -30.60 -18.89 -18.27
C GLY A 157 -29.51 -18.65 -17.22
N ALA A 158 -28.70 -19.65 -16.93
CA ALA A 158 -27.62 -19.53 -15.94
C ALA A 158 -26.55 -18.49 -16.36
N ILE A 159 -26.21 -18.43 -17.65
CA ILE A 159 -25.25 -17.46 -18.17
C ILE A 159 -25.86 -16.05 -18.17
N ARG A 160 -27.11 -15.90 -18.64
CA ARG A 160 -27.82 -14.62 -18.59
C ARG A 160 -27.93 -14.06 -17.18
N TYR A 161 -28.25 -14.91 -16.21
CA TYR A 161 -28.31 -14.52 -14.82
C TYR A 161 -26.96 -13.97 -14.32
N LYS A 162 -25.85 -14.69 -14.59
CA LYS A 162 -24.51 -14.25 -14.19
C LYS A 162 -24.12 -12.92 -14.86
N LEU A 163 -24.37 -12.74 -16.13
CA LEU A 163 -24.09 -11.49 -16.84
C LEU A 163 -24.93 -10.33 -16.29
N GLY A 164 -26.19 -10.59 -15.96
CA GLY A 164 -27.08 -9.60 -15.33
C GLY A 164 -26.56 -9.18 -13.95
N GLU A 165 -26.17 -10.14 -13.11
CA GLU A 165 -25.55 -9.86 -11.80
C GLU A 165 -24.27 -9.03 -11.92
N MET A 166 -23.39 -9.36 -12.87
CA MET A 166 -22.18 -8.60 -13.12
C MET A 166 -22.49 -7.14 -13.48
N ALA A 167 -23.42 -6.92 -14.39
CA ALA A 167 -23.82 -5.58 -14.81
C ALA A 167 -24.43 -4.78 -13.65
N THR A 168 -25.35 -5.38 -12.91
CA THR A 168 -26.03 -4.73 -11.77
C THR A 168 -25.06 -4.35 -10.68
N ARG A 169 -24.16 -5.26 -10.30
CA ARG A 169 -23.16 -5.00 -9.26
C ARG A 169 -22.14 -3.95 -9.70
N THR A 170 -21.70 -3.98 -10.95
CA THR A 170 -20.79 -2.96 -11.50
C THR A 170 -21.44 -1.58 -11.49
N PHE A 171 -22.71 -1.48 -11.89
CA PHE A 171 -23.47 -0.23 -11.84
C PHE A 171 -23.62 0.29 -10.39
N ALA A 172 -23.95 -0.59 -9.45
CA ALA A 172 -24.06 -0.20 -8.04
C ALA A 172 -22.72 0.33 -7.49
N CYS A 173 -21.60 -0.34 -7.79
CA CYS A 173 -20.27 0.12 -7.39
C CYS A 173 -19.92 1.48 -8.03
N GLU A 174 -20.21 1.66 -9.32
CA GLU A 174 -19.97 2.93 -10.01
C GLU A 174 -20.77 4.09 -9.41
N SER A 175 -21.98 3.80 -8.96
CA SER A 175 -22.85 4.81 -8.33
C SER A 175 -22.44 5.20 -6.92
N ALA A 176 -21.60 4.36 -6.26
CA ALA A 176 -21.12 4.57 -4.90
C ALA A 176 -19.75 5.28 -4.84
N ILE A 177 -19.00 5.32 -5.95
CA ILE A 177 -17.68 5.93 -6.06
C ILE A 177 -17.79 7.37 -6.55
#